data_3d9ce7ec39484c38139ea11bba57fe07
#
_entry.id   3d9ce7ec39484c38139ea11bba57fe07
#
_cell.length_a   1.000
_cell.length_b   1.000
_cell.length_c   1.000
_cell.angle_alpha   90.00
_cell.angle_beta   90.00
_cell.angle_gamma   90.00
#
_symmetry.space_group_name_H-M   'P 1'
#
loop_
_entity.id
_entity.type
_entity.pdbx_description
1 polymer ?
#
loop_
_entity_poly.entity_id
_entity_poly.type
_entity_poly.pdbx_seq_one_letter_code
_entity_poly.pdbx_strand_id
1 'polypeptide(L)'
;VFNRLVLATVGALLLAPTSVLYWQPASQTAAVQGDADDPAIWINPINPEKSLIIGTDKTGNALYVFDLKGKIVQKIGGILRPNNVDVEYGLPLAGRTTDIVVATERNARRLRIFAIDSTSLRLRDITDPKGATVFAGQEGDSAAPMGIALYRRPKDGAIYAVVSRKAGPSGAYLWQYRLVPTAGGRVRLQKVREFGQFSGDGEIEAVAVDDQLGYVYYADENYGILKYHADPEHPEASKLLAVFGKEGFEGEREGIAVYPMRGDKGYLLCVDQRPQRSVVYVFRREGTSANRHDHQQPVAVIHTGSDGTDGIEATSHPLGKQFPSGLLIMMNSRARNFHLYRWQPLPQN
;
A
#
# COMPACT_ATOMS: atom_id res chain seq x y z
N VAL A 1 -12.95 -12.14 64.66
CA VAL A 1 -12.10 -11.67 63.55
C VAL A 1 -12.38 -12.56 62.38
N PHE A 2 -13.25 -12.14 61.46
CA PHE A 2 -13.56 -12.88 60.22
C PHE A 2 -12.70 -12.34 59.10
N ASN A 3 -11.76 -13.16 58.60
CA ASN A 3 -10.99 -12.89 57.41
C ASN A 3 -11.87 -13.17 56.15
N ARG A 4 -12.22 -12.15 55.38
CA ARG A 4 -12.82 -12.30 54.07
C ARG A 4 -11.72 -12.53 53.02
N LEU A 5 -11.69 -13.75 52.50
CA LEU A 5 -10.89 -14.09 51.33
C LEU A 5 -11.56 -13.46 50.09
N VAL A 6 -10.89 -12.50 49.48
CA VAL A 6 -11.30 -11.94 48.16
C VAL A 6 -10.69 -12.83 47.09
N LEU A 7 -11.49 -13.70 46.47
CA LEU A 7 -11.10 -14.40 45.26
C LEU A 7 -11.14 -13.40 44.10
N ALA A 8 -9.97 -13.03 43.62
CA ALA A 8 -9.85 -12.34 42.34
C ALA A 8 -10.02 -13.37 41.21
N THR A 9 -11.16 -13.36 40.54
CA THR A 9 -11.38 -14.09 39.28
C THR A 9 -10.58 -13.41 38.19
N VAL A 10 -9.44 -13.98 37.84
CA VAL A 10 -8.72 -13.63 36.59
C VAL A 10 -9.55 -14.22 35.45
N GLY A 11 -10.35 -13.39 34.82
CA GLY A 11 -11.03 -13.74 33.56
C GLY A 11 -9.98 -13.94 32.48
N ALA A 12 -9.73 -15.18 32.09
CA ALA A 12 -8.97 -15.48 30.87
C ALA A 12 -9.77 -14.91 29.67
N LEU A 13 -9.26 -13.86 29.05
CA LEU A 13 -9.76 -13.39 27.76
C LEU A 13 -9.44 -14.50 26.75
N LEU A 14 -10.44 -15.33 26.39
CA LEU A 14 -10.32 -16.26 25.30
C LEU A 14 -10.20 -15.43 24.01
N LEU A 15 -8.98 -15.38 23.45
CA LEU A 15 -8.77 -14.81 22.12
C LEU A 15 -9.59 -15.63 21.12
N ALA A 16 -10.39 -14.96 20.31
CA ALA A 16 -11.14 -15.62 19.25
C ALA A 16 -10.15 -16.27 18.25
N PRO A 17 -10.45 -17.50 17.77
CA PRO A 17 -9.53 -18.20 16.87
C PRO A 17 -9.41 -17.47 15.54
N THR A 18 -8.20 -17.43 14.97
CA THR A 18 -7.94 -16.93 13.63
C THR A 18 -8.67 -17.78 12.60
N SER A 19 -9.46 -17.17 11.73
CA SER A 19 -10.20 -17.85 10.68
C SER A 19 -9.28 -18.17 9.49
N VAL A 20 -9.32 -19.41 9.00
CA VAL A 20 -8.62 -19.81 7.77
C VAL A 20 -9.61 -19.83 6.61
N LEU A 21 -9.31 -19.06 5.57
CA LEU A 21 -10.18 -18.86 4.41
C LEU A 21 -9.45 -19.22 3.11
N TYR A 22 -10.21 -19.56 2.07
CA TYR A 22 -9.69 -19.93 0.74
C TYR A 22 -10.41 -19.10 -0.31
N TRP A 23 -9.69 -18.15 -0.93
CA TRP A 23 -10.23 -17.29 -1.98
C TRP A 23 -9.68 -17.66 -3.35
N GLN A 24 -10.55 -17.61 -4.34
CA GLN A 24 -10.19 -17.77 -5.76
C GLN A 24 -10.38 -16.43 -6.48
N PRO A 25 -9.50 -16.09 -7.43
CA PRO A 25 -9.67 -14.86 -8.21
C PRO A 25 -10.97 -14.92 -9.02
N ALA A 26 -11.73 -13.83 -8.99
CA ALA A 26 -12.94 -13.67 -9.79
C ALA A 26 -12.61 -13.38 -11.27
N SER A 27 -11.48 -12.72 -11.50
CA SER A 27 -10.91 -12.42 -12.81
C SER A 27 -9.41 -12.08 -12.67
N GLN A 28 -8.77 -11.84 -13.80
CA GLN A 28 -7.36 -11.46 -13.87
C GLN A 28 -7.14 -10.44 -14.99
N THR A 29 -6.05 -9.68 -14.90
CA THR A 29 -5.64 -8.80 -15.99
C THR A 29 -4.96 -9.56 -17.11
N ALA A 30 -4.86 -8.91 -18.28
CA ALA A 30 -3.89 -9.33 -19.29
C ALA A 30 -2.47 -9.29 -18.67
N ALA A 31 -1.60 -10.16 -19.18
CA ALA A 31 -0.21 -10.20 -18.73
C ALA A 31 0.56 -8.95 -19.16
N VAL A 32 1.50 -8.50 -18.32
CA VAL A 32 2.52 -7.53 -18.70
C VAL A 32 3.63 -8.24 -19.48
N GLN A 33 4.51 -7.47 -20.13
CA GLN A 33 5.55 -8.06 -20.99
C GLN A 33 6.75 -8.60 -20.21
N GLY A 34 7.12 -7.92 -19.13
CA GLY A 34 8.27 -8.27 -18.31
C GLY A 34 7.89 -8.97 -17.02
N ASP A 35 7.88 -8.23 -15.95
CA ASP A 35 7.73 -8.69 -14.56
C ASP A 35 6.69 -7.82 -13.85
N ALA A 36 5.50 -8.38 -13.64
CA ALA A 36 4.47 -7.70 -12.85
C ALA A 36 4.96 -7.57 -11.39
N ASP A 37 4.67 -6.43 -10.76
CA ASP A 37 5.20 -6.18 -9.42
C ASP A 37 4.10 -5.63 -8.48
N ASP A 38 3.70 -4.38 -8.61
CA ASP A 38 2.81 -3.74 -7.66
C ASP A 38 1.58 -3.13 -8.35
N PRO A 39 0.37 -3.34 -7.81
CA PRO A 39 -0.86 -2.73 -8.31
C PRO A 39 -1.35 -1.57 -7.44
N ALA A 40 -2.02 -0.60 -8.05
CA ALA A 40 -2.85 0.41 -7.39
C ALA A 40 -4.25 0.48 -7.99
N ILE A 41 -5.24 0.95 -7.22
CA ILE A 41 -6.63 1.09 -7.65
C ILE A 41 -7.00 2.57 -7.68
N TRP A 42 -7.38 3.09 -8.85
CA TRP A 42 -8.08 4.37 -8.93
C TRP A 42 -9.60 4.14 -9.03
N ILE A 43 -10.33 4.66 -8.08
CA ILE A 43 -11.78 4.61 -8.06
C ILE A 43 -12.32 5.80 -8.85
N ASN A 44 -13.04 5.53 -9.93
CA ASN A 44 -13.67 6.58 -10.70
C ASN A 44 -14.80 7.22 -9.90
N PRO A 45 -14.71 8.53 -9.52
CA PRO A 45 -15.70 9.16 -8.65
C PRO A 45 -17.07 9.38 -9.32
N ILE A 46 -17.13 9.32 -10.65
CA ILE A 46 -18.37 9.52 -11.42
C ILE A 46 -19.05 8.18 -11.69
N ASN A 47 -18.27 7.17 -12.08
CA ASN A 47 -18.77 5.84 -12.39
C ASN A 47 -17.78 4.77 -11.89
N PRO A 48 -18.01 4.19 -10.70
CA PRO A 48 -17.11 3.19 -10.12
C PRO A 48 -16.87 1.95 -11.00
N GLU A 49 -17.77 1.60 -11.91
CA GLU A 49 -17.55 0.50 -12.89
C GLU A 49 -16.47 0.84 -13.94
N LYS A 50 -16.07 2.11 -14.04
CA LYS A 50 -14.98 2.61 -14.89
C LYS A 50 -13.70 2.91 -14.10
N SER A 51 -13.58 2.37 -12.91
CA SER A 51 -12.34 2.41 -12.13
C SER A 51 -11.20 1.72 -12.87
N LEU A 52 -9.98 2.08 -12.51
CA LEU A 52 -8.78 1.60 -13.19
C LEU A 52 -7.87 0.85 -12.22
N ILE A 53 -7.15 -0.12 -12.75
CA ILE A 53 -6.04 -0.79 -12.10
C ILE A 53 -4.77 -0.30 -12.77
N ILE A 54 -3.81 0.15 -12.00
CA ILE A 54 -2.50 0.56 -12.47
C ILE A 54 -1.51 -0.47 -11.97
N GLY A 55 -0.76 -1.11 -12.87
CA GLY A 55 0.23 -2.12 -12.51
C GLY A 55 1.61 -1.75 -13.03
N THR A 56 2.63 -2.04 -12.24
CA THR A 56 4.03 -1.88 -12.65
C THR A 56 4.51 -3.11 -13.40
N ASP A 57 5.37 -2.88 -14.38
CA ASP A 57 6.13 -3.89 -15.12
C ASP A 57 7.63 -3.60 -14.93
N LYS A 58 8.20 -4.22 -13.90
CA LYS A 58 9.54 -3.94 -13.38
C LYS A 58 10.61 -4.09 -14.44
N THR A 59 10.65 -5.22 -15.13
CA THR A 59 11.66 -5.51 -16.15
C THR A 59 11.23 -5.04 -17.55
N GLY A 60 9.93 -4.85 -17.80
CA GLY A 60 9.39 -4.26 -19.02
C GLY A 60 9.49 -2.74 -19.07
N ASN A 61 9.96 -2.08 -17.98
CA ASN A 61 10.15 -0.63 -17.92
C ASN A 61 8.89 0.17 -18.26
N ALA A 62 7.74 -0.24 -17.70
CA ALA A 62 6.45 0.33 -18.05
C ALA A 62 5.46 0.34 -16.88
N LEU A 63 4.46 1.23 -16.96
CA LEU A 63 3.18 1.11 -16.27
C LEU A 63 2.12 0.61 -17.24
N TYR A 64 1.24 -0.23 -16.75
CA TYR A 64 0.04 -0.68 -17.43
C TYR A 64 -1.19 -0.15 -16.71
N VAL A 65 -2.17 0.31 -17.47
CA VAL A 65 -3.49 0.70 -16.98
C VAL A 65 -4.49 -0.30 -17.51
N PHE A 66 -5.28 -0.89 -16.63
CA PHE A 66 -6.31 -1.87 -16.96
C PHE A 66 -7.68 -1.38 -16.54
N ASP A 67 -8.73 -1.82 -17.22
CA ASP A 67 -10.10 -1.74 -16.74
C ASP A 67 -10.39 -2.86 -15.71
N LEU A 68 -11.54 -2.82 -15.07
CA LEU A 68 -11.97 -3.85 -14.10
C LEU A 68 -12.22 -5.24 -14.72
N LYS A 69 -12.22 -5.34 -16.06
CA LYS A 69 -12.28 -6.62 -16.77
C LYS A 69 -10.89 -7.16 -17.08
N GLY A 70 -9.84 -6.45 -16.66
CA GLY A 70 -8.43 -6.82 -16.85
C GLY A 70 -7.89 -6.49 -18.26
N LYS A 71 -8.64 -5.73 -19.08
CA LYS A 71 -8.19 -5.32 -20.42
C LYS A 71 -7.23 -4.13 -20.29
N ILE A 72 -6.13 -4.14 -21.05
CA ILE A 72 -5.20 -3.01 -21.14
C ILE A 72 -5.89 -1.82 -21.81
N VAL A 73 -5.96 -0.70 -21.06
CA VAL A 73 -6.44 0.62 -21.52
C VAL A 73 -5.28 1.45 -22.04
N GLN A 74 -4.12 1.40 -21.33
CA GLN A 74 -2.92 2.16 -21.68
C GLN A 74 -1.67 1.41 -21.24
N LYS A 75 -0.59 1.54 -22.02
CA LYS A 75 0.78 1.20 -21.62
C LYS A 75 1.63 2.46 -21.69
N ILE A 76 2.41 2.75 -20.66
CA ILE A 76 3.32 3.88 -20.57
C ILE A 76 4.73 3.31 -20.40
N GLY A 77 5.50 3.33 -21.47
CA GLY A 77 6.89 2.86 -21.47
C GLY A 77 7.89 3.95 -21.03
N GLY A 78 9.15 3.56 -20.93
CA GLY A 78 10.25 4.48 -20.62
C GLY A 78 10.31 4.89 -19.14
N ILE A 79 9.81 4.04 -18.25
CA ILE A 79 9.95 4.17 -16.80
C ILE A 79 10.98 3.12 -16.37
N LEU A 80 12.18 3.56 -16.02
CA LEU A 80 13.32 2.67 -15.85
C LEU A 80 13.23 1.88 -14.54
N ARG A 81 12.77 0.62 -14.64
CA ARG A 81 12.53 -0.31 -13.53
C ARG A 81 11.55 0.29 -12.51
N PRO A 82 10.27 0.48 -12.88
CA PRO A 82 9.26 0.86 -11.89
C PRO A 82 9.13 -0.28 -10.87
N ASN A 83 9.09 0.07 -9.58
CA ASN A 83 8.87 -0.89 -8.51
C ASN A 83 7.42 -0.80 -8.05
N ASN A 84 7.11 0.14 -7.17
CA ASN A 84 5.77 0.30 -6.61
C ASN A 84 5.04 1.50 -7.20
N VAL A 85 3.72 1.48 -7.07
CA VAL A 85 2.81 2.52 -7.58
C VAL A 85 1.68 2.75 -6.57
N ASP A 86 1.27 4.01 -6.40
CA ASP A 86 0.10 4.34 -5.59
C ASP A 86 -0.73 5.45 -6.21
N VAL A 87 -1.97 5.58 -5.76
CA VAL A 87 -2.99 6.51 -6.25
C VAL A 87 -3.43 7.44 -5.13
N GLU A 88 -3.51 8.74 -5.43
CA GLU A 88 -4.07 9.72 -4.49
C GLU A 88 -5.01 10.69 -5.19
N TYR A 89 -5.94 11.24 -4.41
CA TYR A 89 -7.03 12.05 -4.89
C TYR A 89 -6.84 13.53 -4.52
N GLY A 90 -7.29 14.38 -5.42
CA GLY A 90 -7.55 15.75 -5.06
C GLY A 90 -6.33 16.68 -4.99
N LEU A 91 -5.25 16.41 -5.75
CA LEU A 91 -4.12 17.34 -5.86
C LEU A 91 -4.57 18.64 -6.53
N PRO A 92 -4.41 19.82 -5.89
CA PRO A 92 -4.62 21.11 -6.55
C PRO A 92 -3.56 21.33 -7.64
N LEU A 93 -3.93 21.32 -8.92
CA LEU A 93 -2.99 21.50 -10.03
C LEU A 93 -3.57 22.43 -11.09
N ALA A 94 -2.89 23.55 -11.36
CA ALA A 94 -3.29 24.53 -12.38
C ALA A 94 -4.78 24.98 -12.27
N GLY A 95 -5.25 25.25 -11.05
CA GLY A 95 -6.62 25.71 -10.77
C GLY A 95 -7.69 24.60 -10.81
N ARG A 96 -7.28 23.34 -10.87
CA ARG A 96 -8.18 22.17 -10.87
C ARG A 96 -7.78 21.18 -9.79
N THR A 97 -8.73 20.41 -9.32
CA THR A 97 -8.49 19.23 -8.51
C THR A 97 -8.19 18.05 -9.43
N THR A 98 -7.10 17.34 -9.19
CA THR A 98 -6.57 16.29 -10.07
C THR A 98 -6.22 15.06 -9.24
N ASP A 99 -6.73 13.91 -9.63
CA ASP A 99 -6.30 12.62 -9.08
C ASP A 99 -4.99 12.20 -9.75
N ILE A 100 -4.12 11.56 -8.99
CA ILE A 100 -2.77 11.26 -9.42
C ILE A 100 -2.39 9.81 -9.19
N VAL A 101 -1.48 9.34 -10.04
CA VAL A 101 -0.71 8.11 -9.87
C VAL A 101 0.74 8.50 -9.66
N VAL A 102 1.39 7.90 -8.68
CA VAL A 102 2.82 8.09 -8.44
C VAL A 102 3.50 6.72 -8.40
N ALA A 103 4.55 6.57 -9.21
CA ALA A 103 5.35 5.35 -9.25
C ALA A 103 6.81 5.65 -8.92
N THR A 104 7.48 4.72 -8.25
CA THR A 104 8.92 4.75 -8.09
C THR A 104 9.59 4.35 -9.40
N GLU A 105 10.62 5.09 -9.80
CA GLU A 105 11.48 4.78 -10.95
C GLU A 105 12.88 4.49 -10.42
N ARG A 106 13.15 3.22 -10.14
CA ARG A 106 14.31 2.74 -9.38
C ARG A 106 15.63 3.13 -10.00
N ASN A 107 15.81 2.83 -11.29
CA ASN A 107 17.09 3.08 -11.98
C ASN A 107 17.33 4.56 -12.30
N ALA A 108 16.28 5.39 -12.30
CA ALA A 108 16.40 6.83 -12.46
C ALA A 108 16.39 7.60 -11.11
N ARG A 109 16.25 6.89 -9.99
CA ARG A 109 16.28 7.45 -8.62
C ARG A 109 15.31 8.59 -8.41
N ARG A 110 14.08 8.42 -8.92
CA ARG A 110 13.04 9.47 -8.89
C ARG A 110 11.64 8.89 -8.77
N LEU A 111 10.66 9.77 -8.56
CA LEU A 111 9.25 9.43 -8.74
C LEU A 111 8.77 9.86 -10.13
N ARG A 112 7.83 9.11 -10.68
CA ARG A 112 7.04 9.48 -11.85
C ARG A 112 5.63 9.79 -11.40
N ILE A 113 5.13 10.95 -11.76
CA ILE A 113 3.84 11.47 -11.31
C ILE A 113 2.96 11.69 -12.52
N PHE A 114 1.75 11.13 -12.49
CA PHE A 114 0.81 11.20 -13.59
C PHE A 114 -0.53 11.76 -13.10
N ALA A 115 -1.14 12.64 -13.88
CA ALA A 115 -2.52 13.05 -13.71
C ALA A 115 -3.45 12.02 -14.35
N ILE A 116 -4.56 11.70 -13.69
CA ILE A 116 -5.60 10.84 -14.23
C ILE A 116 -6.65 11.71 -14.93
N ASP A 117 -6.93 11.42 -16.18
CA ASP A 117 -8.06 11.99 -16.90
C ASP A 117 -9.26 11.05 -16.78
N SER A 118 -10.23 11.43 -15.95
CA SER A 118 -11.42 10.62 -15.68
C SER A 118 -12.36 10.46 -16.88
N THR A 119 -12.22 11.28 -17.90
CA THR A 119 -13.04 11.21 -19.14
C THR A 119 -12.43 10.23 -20.13
N SER A 120 -11.14 10.39 -20.46
CA SER A 120 -10.42 9.52 -21.39
C SER A 120 -9.93 8.22 -20.76
N LEU A 121 -9.93 8.13 -19.41
CA LEU A 121 -9.39 7.03 -18.62
C LEU A 121 -7.90 6.78 -18.91
N ARG A 122 -7.14 7.87 -19.03
CA ARG A 122 -5.71 7.82 -19.36
C ARG A 122 -4.89 8.63 -18.36
N LEU A 123 -3.65 8.19 -18.22
CA LEU A 123 -2.62 8.87 -17.44
C LEU A 123 -1.82 9.81 -18.35
N ARG A 124 -1.52 11.00 -17.82
CA ARG A 124 -0.66 12.01 -18.46
C ARG A 124 0.46 12.40 -17.49
N ASP A 125 1.70 12.28 -17.93
CA ASP A 125 2.87 12.66 -17.13
C ASP A 125 2.88 14.14 -16.77
N ILE A 126 2.95 14.42 -15.47
CA ILE A 126 3.04 15.74 -14.87
C ILE A 126 4.29 15.90 -13.99
N THR A 127 5.24 14.99 -14.08
CA THR A 127 6.49 15.02 -13.33
C THR A 127 7.30 16.29 -13.69
N ASP A 128 7.79 17.02 -12.70
CA ASP A 128 8.85 18.02 -12.92
C ASP A 128 10.19 17.27 -13.06
N PRO A 129 10.80 17.27 -14.25
CA PRO A 129 12.00 16.47 -14.51
C PRO A 129 13.21 16.86 -13.66
N LYS A 130 13.21 18.11 -13.13
CA LYS A 130 14.29 18.63 -12.28
C LYS A 130 14.01 18.50 -10.79
N GLY A 131 12.75 18.22 -10.41
CA GLY A 131 12.31 18.27 -9.02
C GLY A 131 11.75 16.95 -8.49
N ALA A 132 11.95 15.82 -9.19
CA ALA A 132 11.35 14.52 -8.81
C ALA A 132 12.37 13.50 -8.28
N THR A 133 13.63 13.89 -8.11
CA THR A 133 14.68 13.02 -7.53
C THR A 133 14.38 12.73 -6.07
N VAL A 134 14.52 11.45 -5.68
CA VAL A 134 14.44 11.01 -4.29
C VAL A 134 15.81 10.60 -3.76
N PHE A 135 15.96 10.55 -2.44
CA PHE A 135 17.20 10.18 -1.74
C PHE A 135 18.41 10.99 -2.22
N ALA A 136 18.23 12.30 -2.45
CA ALA A 136 19.30 13.19 -2.90
C ALA A 136 20.50 13.13 -1.94
N GLY A 137 21.71 13.02 -2.51
CA GLY A 137 22.96 12.86 -1.75
C GLY A 137 23.28 11.42 -1.34
N GLN A 138 22.42 10.46 -1.68
CA GLN A 138 22.69 9.03 -1.49
C GLN A 138 23.19 8.38 -2.79
N GLU A 139 23.84 7.22 -2.69
CA GLU A 139 24.41 6.50 -3.81
C GLU A 139 24.04 5.00 -3.76
N GLY A 140 24.23 4.29 -4.89
CA GLY A 140 23.97 2.86 -5.00
C GLY A 140 22.54 2.50 -4.61
N ASP A 141 22.39 1.44 -3.84
CA ASP A 141 21.09 0.93 -3.35
C ASP A 141 20.43 1.87 -2.35
N SER A 142 21.20 2.71 -1.65
CA SER A 142 20.64 3.73 -0.74
C SER A 142 19.93 4.87 -1.47
N ALA A 143 20.16 5.05 -2.77
CA ALA A 143 19.47 6.00 -3.63
C ALA A 143 18.35 5.37 -4.46
N ALA A 144 18.18 4.05 -4.42
CA ALA A 144 17.24 3.30 -5.24
C ALA A 144 15.85 3.23 -4.55
N PRO A 145 14.82 3.92 -5.05
CA PRO A 145 13.47 3.85 -4.47
C PRO A 145 12.86 2.47 -4.74
N MET A 146 12.12 1.97 -3.74
CA MET A 146 11.41 0.70 -3.75
C MET A 146 9.92 0.94 -3.55
N GLY A 147 9.40 0.73 -2.34
CA GLY A 147 8.01 0.94 -1.98
C GLY A 147 7.58 2.40 -1.98
N ILE A 148 6.30 2.62 -2.20
CA ILE A 148 5.67 3.94 -2.09
C ILE A 148 4.26 3.80 -1.54
N ALA A 149 3.87 4.76 -0.68
CA ALA A 149 2.47 5.04 -0.39
C ALA A 149 2.25 6.55 -0.33
N LEU A 150 1.07 6.99 -0.75
CA LEU A 150 0.67 8.38 -0.71
C LEU A 150 -0.15 8.64 0.55
N TYR A 151 -0.06 9.85 1.04
CA TYR A 151 -0.81 10.35 2.19
C TYR A 151 -1.44 11.69 1.86
N ARG A 152 -2.76 11.77 1.89
CA ARG A 152 -3.47 13.03 1.81
C ARG A 152 -3.87 13.50 3.20
N ARG A 153 -3.18 14.55 3.67
CA ARG A 153 -3.42 15.08 5.00
C ARG A 153 -4.81 15.72 5.13
N PRO A 154 -5.68 15.24 6.04
CA PRO A 154 -7.08 15.72 6.12
C PRO A 154 -7.22 17.21 6.43
N LYS A 155 -6.31 17.79 7.22
CA LYS A 155 -6.44 19.19 7.71
C LYS A 155 -6.31 20.25 6.63
N ASP A 156 -5.58 19.98 5.55
CA ASP A 156 -5.28 20.95 4.50
C ASP A 156 -5.22 20.37 3.07
N GLY A 157 -5.42 19.05 2.92
CA GLY A 157 -5.36 18.37 1.64
C GLY A 157 -3.95 18.27 1.03
N ALA A 158 -2.90 18.58 1.79
CA ALA A 158 -1.52 18.40 1.32
C ALA A 158 -1.22 16.93 1.08
N ILE A 159 -0.59 16.62 -0.07
CA ILE A 159 -0.27 15.25 -0.45
C ILE A 159 1.22 15.01 -0.24
N TYR A 160 1.52 13.85 0.35
CA TYR A 160 2.88 13.39 0.63
C TYR A 160 3.09 12.00 0.03
N ALA A 161 4.32 11.70 -0.38
CA ALA A 161 4.77 10.36 -0.72
C ALA A 161 5.72 9.85 0.36
N VAL A 162 5.44 8.70 0.93
CA VAL A 162 6.35 7.93 1.79
C VAL A 162 7.05 6.93 0.89
N VAL A 163 8.37 6.99 0.82
CA VAL A 163 9.17 6.19 -0.11
C VAL A 163 10.22 5.42 0.68
N SER A 164 10.28 4.11 0.49
CA SER A 164 11.36 3.28 0.98
C SER A 164 12.49 3.18 -0.06
N ARG A 165 13.65 2.70 0.34
CA ARG A 165 14.81 2.48 -0.51
C ARG A 165 15.32 1.05 -0.38
N LYS A 166 16.11 0.61 -1.35
CA LYS A 166 16.62 -0.77 -1.37
C LYS A 166 17.57 -1.08 -0.21
N ALA A 167 18.37 -0.10 0.23
CA ALA A 167 19.22 -0.23 1.41
C ALA A 167 19.32 1.10 2.15
N GLY A 168 19.35 1.05 3.47
CA GLY A 168 19.44 2.28 4.27
C GLY A 168 19.63 2.01 5.75
N PRO A 169 20.01 3.03 6.52
CA PRO A 169 20.16 2.89 7.95
C PRO A 169 18.82 2.80 8.66
N SER A 170 18.76 2.01 9.72
CA SER A 170 17.62 2.02 10.65
C SER A 170 17.45 3.41 11.25
N GLY A 171 16.19 3.84 11.36
CA GLY A 171 15.83 5.20 11.80
C GLY A 171 15.67 6.21 10.67
N ALA A 172 16.16 5.89 9.45
CA ALA A 172 16.06 6.76 8.28
C ALA A 172 15.85 5.97 6.97
N TYR A 173 15.30 4.76 7.05
CA TYR A 173 15.12 3.90 5.87
C TYR A 173 14.08 4.44 4.90
N LEU A 174 13.04 5.13 5.40
CA LEU A 174 12.00 5.78 4.59
C LEU A 174 12.18 7.30 4.62
N TRP A 175 11.99 7.92 3.44
CA TRP A 175 11.89 9.38 3.33
C TRP A 175 10.49 9.77 2.91
N GLN A 176 9.99 10.88 3.47
CA GLN A 176 8.70 11.43 3.10
C GLN A 176 8.87 12.75 2.37
N TYR A 177 8.13 12.89 1.27
CA TYR A 177 8.18 14.04 0.39
C TYR A 177 6.80 14.66 0.24
N ARG A 178 6.71 15.98 0.35
CA ARG A 178 5.52 16.72 -0.05
C ARG A 178 5.50 16.86 -1.57
N LEU A 179 4.35 16.59 -2.20
CA LEU A 179 4.11 16.85 -3.60
C LEU A 179 3.75 18.34 -3.76
N VAL A 180 4.56 19.09 -4.51
CA VAL A 180 4.41 20.53 -4.66
C VAL A 180 4.10 20.87 -6.12
N PRO A 181 2.85 21.28 -6.43
CA PRO A 181 2.51 21.79 -7.76
C PRO A 181 3.33 23.03 -8.15
N THR A 182 3.71 23.11 -9.41
CA THR A 182 4.42 24.25 -9.99
C THR A 182 3.47 25.08 -10.87
N ALA A 183 3.80 26.34 -11.12
CA ALA A 183 3.01 27.21 -12.00
C ALA A 183 2.88 26.64 -13.43
N GLY A 184 3.83 25.80 -13.88
CA GLY A 184 3.78 25.12 -15.18
C GLY A 184 2.91 23.86 -15.22
N GLY A 185 2.10 23.59 -14.19
CA GLY A 185 1.24 22.40 -14.14
C GLY A 185 2.01 21.08 -14.04
N ARG A 186 3.21 21.12 -13.45
CA ARG A 186 4.04 19.99 -13.09
C ARG A 186 4.07 19.83 -11.57
N VAL A 187 4.61 18.72 -11.09
CA VAL A 187 4.73 18.42 -9.66
C VAL A 187 6.18 18.08 -9.33
N ARG A 188 6.72 18.77 -8.31
CA ARG A 188 8.03 18.50 -7.75
C ARG A 188 7.91 17.98 -6.33
N LEU A 189 8.99 17.43 -5.81
CA LEU A 189 9.09 16.87 -4.46
C LEU A 189 9.84 17.83 -3.53
N GLN A 190 9.37 17.91 -2.29
CA GLN A 190 10.05 18.57 -1.19
C GLN A 190 10.20 17.57 -0.04
N LYS A 191 11.42 17.15 0.28
CA LYS A 191 11.68 16.29 1.44
C LYS A 191 11.21 16.98 2.72
N VAL A 192 10.44 16.27 3.56
CA VAL A 192 9.89 16.79 4.82
C VAL A 192 10.38 16.04 6.05
N ARG A 193 10.66 14.73 5.93
CA ARG A 193 11.29 13.95 7.01
C ARG A 193 11.96 12.69 6.48
N GLU A 194 12.75 12.09 7.35
CA GLU A 194 13.22 10.71 7.24
C GLU A 194 12.91 9.97 8.53
N PHE A 195 12.58 8.68 8.44
CA PHE A 195 12.17 7.85 9.56
C PHE A 195 12.24 6.37 9.19
N GLY A 196 11.78 5.52 10.11
CA GLY A 196 11.60 4.10 9.85
C GLY A 196 12.75 3.25 10.35
N GLN A 197 12.45 2.39 11.34
CA GLN A 197 13.35 1.35 11.79
C GLN A 197 13.45 0.25 10.76
N PHE A 198 14.59 -0.42 10.72
CA PHE A 198 14.90 -1.55 9.87
C PHE A 198 15.68 -2.59 10.67
N SER A 199 15.32 -3.85 10.53
CA SER A 199 15.93 -4.96 11.25
C SER A 199 17.38 -5.24 10.84
N GLY A 200 17.72 -4.89 9.60
CA GLY A 200 19.02 -5.22 8.99
C GLY A 200 18.97 -6.50 8.16
N ASP A 201 17.78 -7.12 7.97
CA ASP A 201 17.60 -8.35 7.21
C ASP A 201 16.45 -8.20 6.20
N GLY A 202 16.72 -8.51 4.93
CA GLY A 202 15.78 -8.27 3.83
C GLY A 202 15.73 -6.81 3.36
N GLU A 203 14.57 -6.38 2.91
CA GLU A 203 14.29 -5.04 2.36
C GLU A 203 13.00 -4.47 2.98
N ILE A 204 12.61 -3.27 2.57
CA ILE A 204 11.30 -2.69 2.82
C ILE A 204 10.73 -2.27 1.47
N GLU A 205 9.89 -3.12 0.87
CA GLU A 205 9.17 -2.81 -0.36
C GLU A 205 7.73 -2.40 -0.10
N ALA A 206 7.04 -3.08 0.81
CA ALA A 206 5.63 -2.84 1.09
C ALA A 206 5.42 -1.64 2.02
N VAL A 207 4.72 -0.64 1.53
CA VAL A 207 4.31 0.55 2.29
C VAL A 207 2.84 0.83 2.02
N ALA A 208 2.06 1.11 3.05
CA ALA A 208 0.66 1.53 2.93
C ALA A 208 0.34 2.68 3.87
N VAL A 209 -0.58 3.55 3.48
CA VAL A 209 -1.05 4.67 4.29
C VAL A 209 -2.55 4.58 4.51
N ASP A 210 -2.96 4.88 5.71
CA ASP A 210 -4.34 5.06 6.11
C ASP A 210 -4.61 6.56 6.30
N ASP A 211 -5.12 7.22 5.29
CA ASP A 211 -5.41 8.67 5.29
C ASP A 211 -6.37 9.06 6.40
N GLN A 212 -7.40 8.25 6.61
CA GLN A 212 -8.46 8.56 7.56
C GLN A 212 -7.98 8.49 9.02
N LEU A 213 -7.16 7.48 9.35
CA LEU A 213 -6.62 7.32 10.70
C LEU A 213 -5.25 8.00 10.88
N GLY A 214 -4.61 8.42 9.78
CA GLY A 214 -3.34 9.13 9.79
C GLY A 214 -2.15 8.26 10.17
N TYR A 215 -2.12 7.00 9.70
CA TYR A 215 -1.03 6.07 9.96
C TYR A 215 -0.37 5.60 8.67
N VAL A 216 0.95 5.39 8.74
CA VAL A 216 1.73 4.68 7.75
C VAL A 216 2.16 3.33 8.33
N TYR A 217 2.05 2.31 7.49
CA TYR A 217 2.49 0.94 7.76
C TYR A 217 3.52 0.54 6.72
N TYR A 218 4.53 -0.19 7.12
CA TYR A 218 5.45 -0.82 6.18
C TYR A 218 5.89 -2.18 6.69
N ALA A 219 6.19 -3.09 5.78
CA ALA A 219 6.75 -4.38 6.11
C ALA A 219 8.29 -4.34 5.98
N ASP A 220 8.94 -4.71 7.05
CA ASP A 220 10.33 -5.13 7.09
C ASP A 220 10.30 -6.65 6.87
N GLU A 221 10.70 -7.10 5.68
CA GLU A 221 10.40 -8.41 5.09
C GLU A 221 10.55 -9.58 6.04
N ASN A 222 11.67 -9.68 6.71
CA ASN A 222 12.00 -10.80 7.60
C ASN A 222 11.71 -10.51 9.09
N TYR A 223 11.12 -9.35 9.41
CA TYR A 223 10.94 -8.94 10.79
C TYR A 223 9.48 -8.76 11.20
N GLY A 224 8.73 -7.91 10.49
CA GLY A 224 7.36 -7.59 10.89
C GLY A 224 6.81 -6.34 10.22
N ILE A 225 5.58 -5.97 10.59
CA ILE A 225 4.91 -4.77 10.09
C ILE A 225 5.06 -3.67 11.13
N LEU A 226 5.58 -2.51 10.72
CA LEU A 226 5.83 -1.37 11.59
C LEU A 226 4.83 -0.25 11.30
N LYS A 227 4.38 0.44 12.36
CA LYS A 227 3.35 1.49 12.31
C LYS A 227 3.90 2.80 12.83
N TYR A 228 3.66 3.89 12.09
CA TYR A 228 4.01 5.27 12.46
C TYR A 228 2.86 6.24 12.17
N HIS A 229 2.95 7.48 12.64
CA HIS A 229 2.07 8.55 12.16
C HIS A 229 2.44 8.96 10.72
N ALA A 230 1.42 9.18 9.88
CA ALA A 230 1.59 9.60 8.50
C ALA A 230 1.82 11.12 8.37
N ASP A 231 1.22 11.95 9.25
CA ASP A 231 1.45 13.40 9.25
C ASP A 231 2.90 13.71 9.70
N PRO A 232 3.76 14.28 8.83
CA PRO A 232 5.13 14.61 9.19
C PRO A 232 5.24 15.69 10.26
N GLU A 233 4.18 16.46 10.51
CA GLU A 233 4.12 17.50 11.55
C GLU A 233 3.53 17.00 12.88
N HIS A 234 3.15 15.71 12.98
CA HIS A 234 2.67 15.15 14.23
C HIS A 234 3.80 15.17 15.29
N PRO A 235 3.54 15.55 16.57
CA PRO A 235 4.57 15.60 17.61
C PRO A 235 5.34 14.28 17.78
N GLU A 236 4.67 13.15 17.55
CA GLU A 236 5.26 11.80 17.60
C GLU A 236 5.52 11.21 16.22
N ALA A 237 5.71 12.03 15.18
CA ALA A 237 5.87 11.56 13.80
C ALA A 237 6.98 10.51 13.64
N SER A 238 8.09 10.62 14.37
CA SER A 238 9.22 9.69 14.30
C SER A 238 9.16 8.56 15.32
N LYS A 239 8.07 8.46 16.12
CA LYS A 239 7.92 7.42 17.12
C LYS A 239 7.33 6.16 16.51
N LEU A 240 7.99 5.03 16.73
CA LEU A 240 7.43 3.72 16.43
C LEU A 240 6.22 3.45 17.35
N LEU A 241 5.05 3.23 16.78
CA LEU A 241 3.78 3.05 17.51
C LEU A 241 3.48 1.57 17.77
N ALA A 242 3.81 0.70 16.82
CA ALA A 242 3.60 -0.73 16.92
C ALA A 242 4.54 -1.51 16.01
N VAL A 243 4.81 -2.75 16.41
CA VAL A 243 5.36 -3.82 15.57
C VAL A 243 4.44 -5.03 15.73
N PHE A 244 3.99 -5.61 14.63
CA PHE A 244 3.09 -6.77 14.62
C PHE A 244 3.35 -7.66 13.41
N GLY A 245 2.63 -8.78 13.29
CA GLY A 245 2.83 -9.72 12.18
C GLY A 245 4.23 -10.33 12.15
N LYS A 246 4.86 -10.51 13.33
CA LYS A 246 6.19 -11.12 13.46
C LYS A 246 6.16 -12.63 13.29
N GLU A 247 5.06 -13.26 13.65
CA GLU A 247 4.89 -14.70 13.65
C GLU A 247 3.88 -15.15 12.59
N GLY A 248 4.00 -16.41 12.19
CA GLY A 248 3.06 -17.09 11.26
C GLY A 248 3.45 -16.98 9.80
N PHE A 249 4.27 -16.04 9.41
CA PHE A 249 4.77 -15.89 8.03
C PHE A 249 5.86 -16.94 7.76
N GLU A 250 5.76 -17.60 6.61
CA GLU A 250 6.74 -18.58 6.13
C GLU A 250 7.68 -18.01 5.06
N GLY A 251 7.22 -16.99 4.33
CA GLY A 251 7.97 -16.22 3.35
C GLY A 251 8.15 -14.77 3.76
N GLU A 252 8.53 -13.94 2.81
CA GLU A 252 8.74 -12.51 2.99
C GLU A 252 7.40 -11.76 3.08
N ARG A 253 7.38 -10.65 3.85
CA ARG A 253 6.22 -9.76 3.99
C ARG A 253 6.28 -8.72 2.89
N GLU A 254 5.65 -9.01 1.75
CA GLU A 254 5.83 -8.20 0.55
C GLU A 254 4.76 -7.13 0.37
N GLY A 255 3.52 -7.46 0.21
CA GLY A 255 2.46 -6.47 -0.04
C GLY A 255 1.70 -6.08 1.22
N ILE A 256 1.40 -4.79 1.39
CA ILE A 256 0.47 -4.29 2.43
C ILE A 256 -0.63 -3.48 1.77
N ALA A 257 -1.88 -3.68 2.22
CA ALA A 257 -3.01 -2.85 1.81
C ALA A 257 -3.92 -2.52 2.99
N VAL A 258 -4.66 -1.43 2.88
CA VAL A 258 -5.70 -1.03 3.82
C VAL A 258 -7.07 -1.25 3.19
N TYR A 259 -7.94 -2.02 3.85
CA TYR A 259 -9.34 -2.16 3.48
C TYR A 259 -10.19 -1.39 4.50
N PRO A 260 -10.48 -0.09 4.27
CA PRO A 260 -11.20 0.74 5.22
C PRO A 260 -12.69 0.42 5.19
N MET A 261 -13.33 0.40 6.37
CA MET A 261 -14.76 0.27 6.52
C MET A 261 -15.32 1.52 7.21
N ARG A 262 -16.61 1.50 7.53
CA ARG A 262 -17.25 2.65 8.17
C ARG A 262 -16.57 3.01 9.52
N GLY A 263 -16.31 4.29 9.71
CA GLY A 263 -15.61 4.81 10.90
C GLY A 263 -14.14 4.42 10.90
N ASP A 264 -13.65 3.97 12.04
CA ASP A 264 -12.28 3.49 12.23
C ASP A 264 -12.08 2.01 11.88
N LYS A 265 -13.17 1.29 11.60
CA LYS A 265 -13.18 -0.14 11.31
C LYS A 265 -12.53 -0.48 9.98
N GLY A 266 -12.11 -1.71 9.85
CA GLY A 266 -11.55 -2.25 8.62
C GLY A 266 -10.44 -3.25 8.87
N TYR A 267 -9.61 -3.44 7.84
CA TYR A 267 -8.55 -4.42 7.89
C TYR A 267 -7.25 -3.87 7.33
N LEU A 268 -6.14 -4.36 7.90
CA LEU A 268 -4.80 -4.28 7.35
C LEU A 268 -4.49 -5.64 6.79
N LEU A 269 -4.04 -5.69 5.55
CA LEU A 269 -3.72 -6.89 4.80
C LEU A 269 -2.20 -6.94 4.61
N CYS A 270 -1.57 -8.09 4.84
CA CYS A 270 -0.16 -8.27 4.52
C CYS A 270 0.04 -9.63 3.85
N VAL A 271 0.78 -9.62 2.76
CA VAL A 271 1.14 -10.82 2.01
C VAL A 271 2.29 -11.54 2.70
N ASP A 272 2.12 -12.84 2.84
CA ASP A 272 3.17 -13.82 3.03
C ASP A 272 3.49 -14.38 1.65
N GLN A 273 4.59 -13.91 1.06
CA GLN A 273 4.98 -14.29 -0.30
C GLN A 273 5.43 -15.74 -0.32
N ARG A 274 4.77 -16.53 -1.13
CA ARG A 274 5.10 -17.94 -1.29
C ARG A 274 5.20 -18.32 -2.78
N PRO A 275 6.19 -19.12 -3.19
CA PRO A 275 6.44 -19.41 -4.60
C PRO A 275 5.28 -20.11 -5.32
N GLN A 276 4.42 -20.82 -4.60
CA GLN A 276 3.34 -21.60 -5.21
C GLN A 276 1.96 -21.00 -4.95
N ARG A 277 1.76 -20.43 -3.76
CA ARG A 277 0.48 -19.86 -3.35
C ARG A 277 0.71 -18.91 -2.19
N SER A 278 0.65 -17.62 -2.48
CA SER A 278 0.75 -16.57 -1.48
C SER A 278 -0.45 -16.57 -0.53
N VAL A 279 -0.20 -16.16 0.69
CA VAL A 279 -1.20 -16.11 1.78
C VAL A 279 -1.34 -14.66 2.23
N VAL A 280 -2.54 -14.24 2.61
CA VAL A 280 -2.78 -12.89 3.14
C VAL A 280 -3.17 -13.00 4.61
N TYR A 281 -2.38 -12.39 5.47
CA TYR A 281 -2.72 -12.17 6.87
C TYR A 281 -3.56 -10.92 7.01
N VAL A 282 -4.65 -11.01 7.78
CA VAL A 282 -5.62 -9.94 7.95
C VAL A 282 -5.68 -9.53 9.41
N PHE A 283 -5.40 -8.26 9.67
CA PHE A 283 -5.40 -7.68 11.02
C PHE A 283 -6.52 -6.62 11.13
N ARG A 284 -7.01 -6.36 12.36
CA ARG A 284 -7.96 -5.26 12.57
C ARG A 284 -7.27 -3.91 12.34
N ARG A 285 -7.86 -3.05 11.52
CA ARG A 285 -7.36 -1.70 11.24
C ARG A 285 -7.33 -0.82 12.49
N GLU A 286 -8.37 -0.92 13.31
CA GLU A 286 -8.57 -0.12 14.51
C GLU A 286 -7.76 -0.60 15.73
N GLY A 287 -7.12 -1.76 15.63
CA GLY A 287 -6.49 -2.42 16.78
C GLY A 287 -7.51 -3.08 17.71
N THR A 288 -7.26 -3.08 19.00
CA THR A 288 -8.20 -3.59 20.01
C THR A 288 -8.93 -2.44 20.71
N SER A 289 -10.01 -2.75 21.46
CA SER A 289 -10.73 -1.76 22.28
C SER A 289 -9.86 -1.14 23.38
N ALA A 290 -8.84 -1.85 23.83
CA ALA A 290 -7.91 -1.39 24.85
C ALA A 290 -6.74 -0.58 24.28
N ASN A 291 -6.30 -0.89 23.07
CA ASN A 291 -5.15 -0.26 22.44
C ASN A 291 -5.29 -0.22 20.90
N ARG A 292 -5.43 0.96 20.34
CA ARG A 292 -5.52 1.17 18.89
C ARG A 292 -4.26 0.82 18.10
N HIS A 293 -3.17 0.50 18.79
CA HIS A 293 -1.92 0.08 18.20
C HIS A 293 -1.65 -1.42 18.40
N ASP A 294 -2.61 -2.15 18.95
CA ASP A 294 -2.50 -3.59 19.14
C ASP A 294 -3.11 -4.33 17.94
N HIS A 295 -2.23 -4.82 17.07
CA HIS A 295 -2.55 -5.60 15.89
C HIS A 295 -1.92 -7.01 15.95
N GLN A 296 -1.60 -7.52 17.16
CA GLN A 296 -0.82 -8.77 17.28
C GLN A 296 -1.54 -10.01 16.72
N GLN A 297 -2.87 -10.05 16.85
CA GLN A 297 -3.65 -11.22 16.43
C GLN A 297 -4.28 -11.00 15.05
N PRO A 298 -3.94 -11.81 14.04
CA PRO A 298 -4.67 -11.78 12.78
C PRO A 298 -6.10 -12.34 13.02
N VAL A 299 -7.08 -11.70 12.41
CA VAL A 299 -8.50 -12.13 12.44
C VAL A 299 -8.77 -13.22 11.40
N ALA A 300 -7.99 -13.20 10.32
CA ALA A 300 -8.08 -14.22 9.28
C ALA A 300 -6.72 -14.45 8.60
N VAL A 301 -6.58 -15.63 8.03
CA VAL A 301 -5.51 -16.03 7.12
C VAL A 301 -6.19 -16.53 5.84
N ILE A 302 -5.91 -15.86 4.72
CA ILE A 302 -6.54 -16.15 3.43
C ILE A 302 -5.54 -16.83 2.52
N HIS A 303 -5.77 -18.09 2.20
CA HIS A 303 -5.06 -18.79 1.15
C HIS A 303 -5.62 -18.37 -0.20
N THR A 304 -4.75 -17.87 -1.08
CA THR A 304 -5.15 -17.28 -2.36
C THR A 304 -4.77 -18.17 -3.55
N GLY A 305 -5.22 -17.80 -4.75
CA GLY A 305 -4.80 -18.43 -6.01
C GLY A 305 -3.60 -17.77 -6.67
N SER A 306 -3.02 -16.72 -6.06
CA SER A 306 -1.84 -16.01 -6.59
C SER A 306 -0.54 -16.63 -6.11
N ASP A 307 0.52 -16.53 -6.89
CA ASP A 307 1.85 -17.04 -6.57
C ASP A 307 2.91 -15.93 -6.59
N GLY A 308 3.95 -16.08 -5.73
CA GLY A 308 5.08 -15.16 -5.67
C GLY A 308 4.66 -13.69 -5.67
N THR A 309 3.67 -13.36 -4.84
CA THR A 309 3.03 -12.03 -4.84
C THR A 309 3.92 -11.00 -4.17
N ASP A 310 4.38 -10.00 -4.94
CA ASP A 310 5.09 -8.83 -4.42
C ASP A 310 4.07 -7.79 -3.89
N GLY A 311 3.27 -7.18 -4.76
CA GLY A 311 2.35 -6.12 -4.37
C GLY A 311 0.89 -6.53 -4.28
N ILE A 312 0.16 -5.84 -3.41
CA ILE A 312 -1.32 -5.93 -3.29
C ILE A 312 -1.93 -4.56 -3.10
N GLU A 313 -3.21 -4.43 -3.49
CA GLU A 313 -4.02 -3.26 -3.15
C GLU A 313 -5.46 -3.68 -2.86
N ALA A 314 -6.14 -2.94 -1.98
CA ALA A 314 -7.52 -3.24 -1.59
C ALA A 314 -8.39 -1.99 -1.47
N THR A 315 -9.66 -2.15 -1.79
CA THR A 315 -10.67 -1.13 -1.54
C THR A 315 -11.97 -1.75 -1.08
N SER A 316 -12.64 -1.09 -0.15
CA SER A 316 -14.02 -1.42 0.28
C SER A 316 -15.10 -0.73 -0.56
N HIS A 317 -14.70 0.16 -1.47
CA HIS A 317 -15.65 0.88 -2.30
C HIS A 317 -16.31 -0.07 -3.30
N PRO A 318 -17.66 -0.09 -3.39
CA PRO A 318 -18.36 -0.87 -4.39
C PRO A 318 -17.96 -0.46 -5.82
N LEU A 319 -17.52 -1.41 -6.63
CA LEU A 319 -17.11 -1.19 -8.02
C LEU A 319 -18.09 -1.86 -9.00
N GLY A 320 -19.38 -1.66 -8.76
CA GLY A 320 -20.47 -2.22 -9.54
C GLY A 320 -20.76 -3.69 -9.20
N LYS A 321 -21.52 -4.36 -10.09
CA LYS A 321 -22.00 -5.74 -9.85
C LYS A 321 -20.86 -6.77 -9.74
N GLN A 322 -19.73 -6.50 -10.37
CA GLN A 322 -18.60 -7.41 -10.35
C GLN A 322 -17.92 -7.44 -8.97
N PHE A 323 -17.82 -6.31 -8.30
CA PHE A 323 -17.17 -6.14 -7.00
C PHE A 323 -18.03 -5.31 -6.04
N PRO A 324 -19.18 -5.87 -5.59
CA PRO A 324 -20.19 -5.11 -4.83
C PRO A 324 -19.75 -4.71 -3.41
N SER A 325 -18.77 -5.42 -2.85
CA SER A 325 -18.19 -5.12 -1.53
C SER A 325 -16.73 -4.70 -1.62
N GLY A 326 -16.29 -4.23 -2.81
CA GLY A 326 -14.89 -3.88 -3.03
C GLY A 326 -14.05 -5.01 -3.59
N LEU A 327 -12.75 -4.78 -3.64
CA LEU A 327 -11.79 -5.53 -4.43
C LEU A 327 -10.47 -5.68 -3.64
N LEU A 328 -9.88 -6.87 -3.69
CA LEU A 328 -8.48 -7.12 -3.40
C LEU A 328 -7.79 -7.47 -4.73
N ILE A 329 -6.71 -6.77 -5.05
CA ILE A 329 -5.84 -7.09 -6.18
C ILE A 329 -4.52 -7.65 -5.65
N MET A 330 -4.04 -8.70 -6.29
CA MET A 330 -2.76 -9.33 -5.95
C MET A 330 -1.94 -9.56 -7.20
N MET A 331 -0.69 -9.20 -7.17
CA MET A 331 0.26 -9.60 -8.20
C MET A 331 0.37 -11.12 -8.26
N ASN A 332 0.57 -11.65 -9.44
CA ASN A 332 0.69 -13.08 -9.72
C ASN A 332 1.88 -13.32 -10.66
N SER A 333 2.95 -13.86 -10.12
CA SER A 333 4.27 -13.86 -10.73
C SER A 333 4.36 -14.70 -12.01
N ARG A 334 3.94 -15.97 -11.97
CA ARG A 334 4.09 -16.90 -13.13
C ARG A 334 3.37 -16.42 -14.38
N ALA A 335 2.17 -15.87 -14.20
CA ALA A 335 1.39 -15.35 -15.33
C ALA A 335 1.72 -13.89 -15.64
N ARG A 336 2.54 -13.24 -14.84
CA ARG A 336 2.95 -11.83 -15.00
C ARG A 336 1.73 -10.92 -15.12
N ASN A 337 0.76 -11.09 -14.23
CA ASN A 337 -0.50 -10.36 -14.26
C ASN A 337 -0.98 -10.08 -12.84
N PHE A 338 -2.18 -9.51 -12.74
CA PHE A 338 -2.81 -9.22 -11.46
C PHE A 338 -4.11 -9.99 -11.35
N HIS A 339 -4.31 -10.69 -10.23
CA HIS A 339 -5.54 -11.39 -9.88
C HIS A 339 -6.47 -10.46 -9.12
N LEU A 340 -7.77 -10.48 -9.47
CA LEU A 340 -8.83 -9.66 -8.91
C LEU A 340 -9.74 -10.54 -8.06
N TYR A 341 -9.78 -10.30 -6.77
CA TYR A 341 -10.61 -11.04 -5.80
C TYR A 341 -11.79 -10.19 -5.37
N ARG A 342 -13.00 -10.73 -5.46
CA ARG A 342 -14.15 -10.11 -4.79
C ARG A 342 -13.91 -10.15 -3.30
N TRP A 343 -14.07 -9.01 -2.64
CA TRP A 343 -14.07 -9.02 -1.19
C TRP A 343 -15.21 -9.87 -0.64
N GLN A 344 -14.90 -10.77 0.26
CA GLN A 344 -15.88 -11.61 0.96
C GLN A 344 -15.92 -11.18 2.42
N PRO A 345 -17.12 -11.14 3.05
CA PRO A 345 -17.22 -10.84 4.46
C PRO A 345 -16.37 -11.77 5.30
N LEU A 346 -15.58 -11.20 6.21
CA LEU A 346 -14.82 -12.01 7.16
C LEU A 346 -15.70 -12.38 8.34
N PRO A 347 -15.47 -13.55 8.96
CA PRO A 347 -16.17 -13.92 10.18
C PRO A 347 -16.02 -12.84 11.25
N GLN A 348 -17.13 -12.45 11.86
CA GLN A 348 -17.12 -11.54 13.01
C GLN A 348 -16.86 -12.43 14.25
N ASN A 349 -15.65 -12.40 14.75
CA ASN A 349 -15.24 -13.06 15.99
C ASN A 349 -15.28 -12.08 17.16
#